data_8272286eba712302c423c28d05f38a0d
#
_entry.id   8272286eba712302c423c28d05f38a0d
#
_cell.length_a   1.000
_cell.length_b   1.000
_cell.length_c   1.000
_cell.angle_alpha   90.00
_cell.angle_beta   90.00
_cell.angle_gamma   90.00
#
_symmetry.space_group_name_H-M   'P 1'
#
loop_
_entity.id
_entity.type
_entity.pdbx_description
1 polymer ?
#
loop_
_entity_poly.entity_id
_entity_poly.type
_entity_poly.pdbx_seq_one_letter_code
_entity_poly.pdbx_strand_id
1 'polypeptide(L)'
;MGAGSAIAERPSRAALAALAGFAALIPSVTCAQAAGDRALGEYLSSECTACHQTSGRHDGGIPAIIGLPSDQFIALMNSYKDRQRENQVMRTIAGRLTREEVEALASYYGSLKPAQ
;
A
#
# COMPACT_ATOMS: atom_id res chain seq x y z
N MET A 1 -45.86 12.41 -74.01
CA MET A 1 -45.60 13.87 -74.27
C MET A 1 -45.35 14.52 -72.96
N GLY A 2 -44.32 15.26 -72.79
CA GLY A 2 -44.06 16.06 -71.61
C GLY A 2 -42.75 15.70 -70.95
N ALA A 3 -41.69 16.25 -71.45
CA ALA A 3 -40.39 16.27 -70.88
C ALA A 3 -40.39 17.15 -69.63
N GLY A 4 -39.96 16.62 -68.52
CA GLY A 4 -39.67 17.36 -67.31
C GLY A 4 -38.20 17.26 -66.98
N SER A 5 -37.46 18.31 -67.22
CA SER A 5 -36.05 18.42 -66.95
C SER A 5 -35.76 18.33 -65.44
N ALA A 6 -35.01 17.35 -65.05
CA ALA A 6 -34.45 17.27 -63.69
C ALA A 6 -33.21 18.17 -63.61
N ILE A 7 -33.29 19.21 -62.79
CA ILE A 7 -32.18 20.07 -62.47
C ILE A 7 -31.40 19.37 -61.35
N ALA A 8 -30.17 18.94 -61.64
CA ALA A 8 -29.25 18.42 -60.67
C ALA A 8 -28.68 19.55 -59.80
N GLU A 9 -29.15 19.66 -58.57
CA GLU A 9 -28.51 20.48 -57.56
C GLU A 9 -27.35 19.76 -56.94
N ARG A 10 -26.18 20.33 -57.09
CA ARG A 10 -24.97 19.88 -56.39
C ARG A 10 -25.04 20.29 -54.93
N PRO A 11 -24.88 19.41 -53.97
CA PRO A 11 -24.70 19.86 -52.59
C PRO A 11 -23.29 20.42 -52.40
N SER A 12 -23.27 21.63 -51.84
CA SER A 12 -22.08 22.38 -51.46
C SER A 12 -21.19 21.64 -50.49
N ARG A 13 -19.91 21.69 -50.81
CA ARG A 13 -18.83 21.38 -49.88
C ARG A 13 -18.78 22.47 -48.80
N ALA A 14 -19.19 22.17 -47.59
CA ALA A 14 -18.78 22.97 -46.45
C ALA A 14 -18.99 22.20 -45.17
N ALA A 15 -17.98 22.19 -44.38
CA ALA A 15 -17.86 21.85 -42.97
C ALA A 15 -17.21 20.52 -42.66
N LEU A 16 -15.87 20.48 -42.86
CA LEU A 16 -15.01 19.69 -41.97
C LEU A 16 -15.07 20.32 -40.58
N ALA A 17 -15.91 19.78 -39.71
CA ALA A 17 -15.83 20.08 -38.31
C ALA A 17 -14.63 19.30 -37.76
N ALA A 18 -13.57 19.98 -37.40
CA ALA A 18 -12.44 19.47 -36.65
C ALA A 18 -12.92 19.08 -35.24
N LEU A 19 -13.09 17.80 -35.02
CA LEU A 19 -13.22 17.26 -33.65
C LEU A 19 -11.86 17.36 -32.98
N ALA A 20 -11.64 18.49 -32.31
CA ALA A 20 -10.53 18.62 -31.37
C ALA A 20 -10.73 17.61 -30.25
N GLY A 21 -9.98 16.50 -30.30
CA GLY A 21 -9.94 15.51 -29.23
C GLY A 21 -9.39 16.16 -27.96
N PHE A 22 -10.27 16.38 -27.01
CA PHE A 22 -9.90 16.77 -25.66
C PHE A 22 -9.36 15.53 -24.99
N ALA A 23 -8.03 15.32 -25.08
CA ALA A 23 -7.35 14.29 -24.30
C ALA A 23 -7.45 14.67 -22.81
N ALA A 24 -8.42 14.10 -22.13
CA ALA A 24 -8.53 14.21 -20.69
C ALA A 24 -7.30 13.56 -20.07
N LEU A 25 -6.34 14.34 -19.60
CA LEU A 25 -5.29 13.92 -18.71
C LEU A 25 -5.94 13.50 -17.39
N ILE A 26 -6.20 12.20 -17.25
CA ILE A 26 -6.63 11.62 -15.99
C ILE A 26 -5.39 11.61 -15.08
N PRO A 27 -5.33 12.40 -13.99
CA PRO A 27 -4.23 12.29 -13.06
C PRO A 27 -4.30 10.89 -12.45
N SER A 28 -3.27 10.09 -12.68
CA SER A 28 -3.09 8.83 -11.98
C SER A 28 -2.89 9.15 -10.50
N VAL A 29 -3.95 8.99 -9.71
CA VAL A 29 -3.86 9.03 -8.25
C VAL A 29 -3.10 7.79 -7.85
N THR A 30 -1.79 7.89 -7.76
CA THR A 30 -0.98 6.92 -7.04
C THR A 30 -1.45 6.98 -5.59
N CYS A 31 -2.19 5.96 -5.14
CA CYS A 31 -2.35 5.70 -3.72
C CYS A 31 -0.95 5.43 -3.16
N ALA A 32 -0.28 6.48 -2.70
CA ALA A 32 0.83 6.31 -1.79
C ALA A 32 0.22 5.62 -0.56
N GLN A 33 0.53 4.34 -0.38
CA GLN A 33 0.28 3.67 0.89
C GLN A 33 0.95 4.54 1.94
N ALA A 34 0.15 5.14 2.82
CA ALA A 34 0.69 5.92 3.91
C ALA A 34 1.60 4.98 4.69
N ALA A 35 2.91 5.27 4.68
CA ALA A 35 3.82 4.59 5.58
C ALA A 35 3.28 4.79 6.99
N GLY A 36 3.20 3.71 7.79
CA GLY A 36 2.70 3.79 9.15
C GLY A 36 3.44 4.87 9.95
N ASP A 37 2.79 5.44 10.94
CA ASP A 37 3.36 6.48 11.79
C ASP A 37 4.56 5.93 12.58
N ARG A 38 5.77 6.30 12.16
CA ARG A 38 7.01 5.82 12.78
C ARG A 38 7.13 6.23 14.25
N ALA A 39 6.67 7.42 14.62
CA ALA A 39 6.74 7.91 16.00
C ALA A 39 5.80 7.11 16.92
N LEU A 40 4.61 6.77 16.44
CA LEU A 40 3.72 5.84 17.11
C LEU A 40 4.36 4.45 17.23
N GLY A 41 5.00 3.96 16.18
CA GLY A 41 5.71 2.68 16.18
C GLY A 41 6.84 2.64 17.21
N GLU A 42 7.61 3.72 17.34
CA GLU A 42 8.64 3.87 18.35
C GLU A 42 8.05 3.81 19.76
N TYR A 43 6.99 4.52 20.03
CA TYR A 43 6.29 4.48 21.31
C TYR A 43 5.80 3.09 21.67
N LEU A 44 5.17 2.39 20.72
CA LEU A 44 4.64 1.04 20.94
C LEU A 44 5.74 -0.03 21.06
N SER A 45 6.94 0.23 20.54
CA SER A 45 8.02 -0.75 20.46
C SER A 45 8.52 -1.25 21.81
N SER A 46 8.26 -0.50 22.89
CA SER A 46 8.66 -0.87 24.25
C SER A 46 8.14 -2.25 24.70
N GLU A 47 6.94 -2.62 24.28
CA GLU A 47 6.40 -3.96 24.58
C GLU A 47 7.12 -5.08 23.81
N CYS A 48 7.61 -4.79 22.62
CA CYS A 48 8.30 -5.76 21.77
C CYS A 48 9.72 -6.02 22.28
N THR A 49 10.41 -4.98 22.74
CA THR A 49 11.80 -5.07 23.20
C THR A 49 11.97 -5.83 24.50
N ALA A 50 10.90 -6.10 25.23
CA ALA A 50 10.91 -6.97 26.39
C ALA A 50 11.37 -8.41 26.05
N CYS A 51 11.13 -8.86 24.80
CA CYS A 51 11.49 -10.18 24.31
C CYS A 51 12.39 -10.14 23.07
N HIS A 52 12.10 -9.23 22.11
CA HIS A 52 12.87 -9.06 20.89
C HIS A 52 14.01 -8.06 21.12
N GLN A 53 15.24 -8.52 20.97
CA GLN A 53 16.40 -7.67 21.24
C GLN A 53 16.57 -6.55 20.20
N THR A 54 16.95 -5.36 20.69
CA THR A 54 17.26 -4.20 19.87
C THR A 54 18.58 -4.33 19.09
N SER A 55 19.41 -5.32 19.45
CA SER A 55 20.66 -5.63 18.73
C SER A 55 20.44 -6.24 17.34
N GLY A 56 19.22 -6.66 17.01
CA GLY A 56 18.93 -7.42 15.81
C GLY A 56 19.41 -8.87 15.83
N ARG A 57 19.79 -9.39 16.99
CA ARG A 57 20.27 -10.77 17.18
C ARG A 57 19.11 -11.68 17.57
N HIS A 58 19.20 -12.94 17.14
CA HIS A 58 18.33 -14.00 17.65
C HIS A 58 18.77 -14.41 19.04
N ASP A 59 17.81 -14.60 19.94
CA ASP A 59 18.08 -15.09 21.29
C ASP A 59 17.05 -16.14 21.70
N GLY A 60 17.50 -17.32 22.08
CA GLY A 60 16.65 -18.37 22.62
C GLY A 60 15.43 -18.76 21.77
N GLY A 61 15.54 -18.67 20.45
CA GLY A 61 14.44 -18.94 19.53
C GLY A 61 13.51 -17.72 19.27
N ILE A 62 13.79 -16.58 19.91
CA ILE A 62 13.08 -15.32 19.65
C ILE A 62 13.73 -14.64 18.42
N PRO A 63 12.99 -14.41 17.33
CA PRO A 63 13.57 -13.86 16.11
C PRO A 63 13.93 -12.38 16.25
N ALA A 64 14.94 -11.95 15.52
CA ALA A 64 15.22 -10.53 15.32
C ALA A 64 14.11 -9.89 14.48
N ILE A 65 13.70 -8.69 14.88
CA ILE A 65 12.69 -7.89 14.15
C ILE A 65 13.24 -6.57 13.64
N ILE A 66 14.46 -6.21 14.05
CA ILE A 66 15.18 -5.01 13.58
C ILE A 66 15.52 -5.16 12.09
N GLY A 67 15.16 -4.16 11.29
CA GLY A 67 15.43 -4.15 9.85
C GLY A 67 14.55 -5.08 9.02
N LEU A 68 13.52 -5.68 9.64
CA LEU A 68 12.57 -6.50 8.91
C LEU A 68 11.76 -5.61 7.95
N PRO A 69 11.66 -5.95 6.64
CA PRO A 69 10.83 -5.20 5.70
C PRO A 69 9.40 -5.03 6.20
N SER A 70 8.84 -3.83 6.04
CA SER A 70 7.53 -3.49 6.61
C SER A 70 6.40 -4.41 6.16
N ASP A 71 6.39 -4.81 4.90
CA ASP A 71 5.43 -5.75 4.34
C ASP A 71 5.51 -7.13 4.99
N GLN A 72 6.73 -7.62 5.24
CA GLN A 72 6.95 -8.88 5.95
C GLN A 72 6.54 -8.79 7.42
N PHE A 73 6.86 -7.69 8.10
CA PHE A 73 6.42 -7.47 9.47
C PHE A 73 4.90 -7.53 9.58
N ILE A 74 4.19 -6.80 8.72
CA ILE A 74 2.73 -6.78 8.68
C ILE A 74 2.16 -8.18 8.41
N ALA A 75 2.70 -8.89 7.41
CA ALA A 75 2.25 -10.23 7.08
C ALA A 75 2.42 -11.22 8.24
N LEU A 76 3.55 -11.17 8.93
CA LEU A 76 3.82 -12.01 10.10
C LEU A 76 2.88 -11.70 11.26
N MET A 77 2.65 -10.42 11.58
CA MET A 77 1.74 -10.03 12.65
C MET A 77 0.29 -10.44 12.35
N ASN A 78 -0.16 -10.27 11.11
CA ASN A 78 -1.48 -10.73 10.69
C ASN A 78 -1.61 -12.26 10.80
N SER A 79 -0.58 -13.02 10.43
CA SER A 79 -0.60 -14.49 10.54
C SER A 79 -0.71 -14.99 11.98
N TYR A 80 -0.18 -14.27 12.96
CA TYR A 80 -0.41 -14.55 14.38
C TYR A 80 -1.83 -14.16 14.82
N LYS A 81 -2.30 -13.00 14.38
CA LYS A 81 -3.65 -12.49 14.65
C LYS A 81 -4.72 -13.45 14.13
N ASP A 82 -4.52 -13.99 12.94
CA ASP A 82 -5.40 -14.95 12.27
C ASP A 82 -5.18 -16.40 12.73
N ARG A 83 -4.31 -16.61 13.72
CA ARG A 83 -3.95 -17.93 14.29
C ARG A 83 -3.34 -18.91 13.29
N GLN A 84 -2.79 -18.42 12.20
CA GLN A 84 -2.09 -19.25 11.20
C GLN A 84 -0.68 -19.64 11.62
N ARG A 85 -0.10 -18.92 12.59
CA ARG A 85 1.20 -19.25 13.20
C ARG A 85 1.03 -19.63 14.65
N GLU A 86 1.78 -20.69 15.06
CA GLU A 86 1.86 -21.09 16.45
C GLU A 86 2.76 -20.13 17.23
N ASN A 87 2.42 -19.74 18.36
CA ASN A 87 3.06 -19.07 19.47
C ASN A 87 2.01 -18.26 20.24
N GLN A 88 1.68 -18.72 21.41
CA GLN A 88 0.59 -18.13 22.21
C GLN A 88 0.89 -16.69 22.62
N VAL A 89 2.16 -16.37 22.92
CA VAL A 89 2.54 -15.01 23.32
C VAL A 89 2.33 -14.05 22.14
N MET A 90 2.85 -14.39 20.95
CA MET A 90 2.71 -13.54 19.78
C MET A 90 1.26 -13.43 19.30
N ARG A 91 0.46 -14.48 19.44
CA ARG A 91 -1.00 -14.41 19.17
C ARG A 91 -1.70 -13.42 20.09
N THR A 92 -1.31 -13.39 21.36
CA THR A 92 -1.88 -12.45 22.34
C THR A 92 -1.46 -11.00 22.01
N ILE A 93 -0.20 -10.78 21.72
CA ILE A 93 0.33 -9.45 21.36
C ILE A 93 -0.33 -8.95 20.07
N ALA A 94 -0.27 -9.74 19.00
CA ALA A 94 -0.84 -9.36 17.71
C ALA A 94 -2.36 -9.12 17.77
N GLY A 95 -3.07 -9.92 18.58
CA GLY A 95 -4.52 -9.81 18.73
C GLY A 95 -4.99 -8.50 19.38
N ARG A 96 -4.13 -7.83 20.14
CA ARG A 96 -4.46 -6.54 20.80
C ARG A 96 -4.16 -5.32 19.93
N LEU A 97 -3.31 -5.46 18.92
CA LEU A 97 -2.92 -4.35 18.05
C LEU A 97 -3.96 -4.09 16.97
N THR A 98 -4.21 -2.82 16.71
CA THR A 98 -4.97 -2.39 15.54
C THR A 98 -4.11 -2.52 14.26
N ARG A 99 -4.73 -2.36 13.11
CA ARG A 99 -4.01 -2.36 11.84
C ARG A 99 -3.01 -1.21 11.77
N GLU A 100 -3.43 -0.03 12.19
CA GLU A 100 -2.63 1.18 12.21
C GLU A 100 -1.40 1.04 13.13
N GLU A 101 -1.56 0.40 14.28
CA GLU A 101 -0.46 0.13 15.20
C GLU A 101 0.52 -0.90 14.63
N VAL A 102 0.06 -1.92 13.94
CA VAL A 102 0.93 -2.88 13.24
C VAL A 102 1.70 -2.19 12.11
N GLU A 103 1.06 -1.33 11.32
CA GLU A 103 1.70 -0.53 10.27
C GLU A 103 2.73 0.45 10.85
N ALA A 104 2.43 1.07 11.98
CA ALA A 104 3.35 1.96 12.70
C ALA A 104 4.59 1.21 13.20
N LEU A 105 4.42 0.07 13.85
CA LEU A 105 5.51 -0.80 14.29
C LEU A 105 6.35 -1.29 13.10
N ALA A 106 5.72 -1.67 12.00
CA ALA A 106 6.41 -2.08 10.77
C ALA A 106 7.29 -0.96 10.20
N SER A 107 6.78 0.28 10.18
CA SER A 107 7.52 1.46 9.75
C SER A 107 8.73 1.72 10.65
N TYR A 108 8.54 1.64 11.96
CA TYR A 108 9.62 1.84 12.93
C TYR A 108 10.71 0.79 12.80
N TYR A 109 10.38 -0.50 12.93
CA TYR A 109 11.36 -1.58 12.89
C TYR A 109 12.05 -1.72 11.53
N GLY A 110 11.33 -1.48 10.43
CA GLY A 110 11.90 -1.46 9.08
C GLY A 110 12.91 -0.34 8.86
N SER A 111 12.82 0.75 9.62
CA SER A 111 13.76 1.88 9.54
C SER A 111 15.05 1.66 10.34
N LEU A 112 15.07 0.69 11.24
CA LEU A 112 16.21 0.41 12.10
C LEU A 112 17.23 -0.48 11.36
N LYS A 113 18.50 -0.31 11.72
CA LYS A 113 19.59 -1.16 11.21
C LYS A 113 20.08 -2.06 12.34
N PRO A 114 20.31 -3.35 12.07
CA PRO A 114 20.98 -4.22 13.04
C PRO A 114 22.35 -3.63 13.44
N ALA A 115 22.72 -3.77 14.70
CA ALA A 115 24.06 -3.43 15.14
C ALA A 115 25.09 -4.34 14.44
N GLN A 116 26.13 -3.73 13.87
CA GLN A 116 27.22 -4.43 13.22
C GLN A 116 28.19 -5.01 14.25
#